data_2753a0fb3599a3e737b71fad54d6d987
#
_entry.id   2753a0fb3599a3e737b71fad54d6d987
#
_cell.length_a   1.000
_cell.length_b   1.000
_cell.length_c   1.000
_cell.angle_alpha   90.00
_cell.angle_beta   90.00
_cell.angle_gamma   90.00
#
_symmetry.space_group_name_H-M   'P 1'
#
loop_
_entity.id
_entity.type
_entity.pdbx_description
1 polymer ?
#
loop_
_entity_poly.entity_id
_entity_poly.type
_entity_poly.pdbx_seq_one_letter_code
_entity_poly.pdbx_strand_id
1 'polypeptide(L)'
;MGKAIGIDLGTTNSVVAFKDTAVKVIQTGANNEDLCRSCVALDKSNQFLVGNAVFKNWKRYSPNIVTSVKRLMGIGYSDPQVQRMRADSRLYPFGIVKPAGGTEEAVSILLRGKEYSPEHLSSEILKTLRTDAAKKIGDVTHAVITVPAYFTEKQKSATKKAAELAGLHVQRILAEPTAAAISYGFDKMIPGESKHILVYDFGGGTFDFSILMAVDGQFIESGSGGDRWLGGDDIDRLLSDFVCNEIENRDGFSINELLDDKTEKEKTEFIAGLKSGVEEAKKTLSQVENATIFFSDFLEDEDGDPIDDLVISNSTFEGLIRPLIQRTIDLIDELLVKTSVPEETIDNIILVGGSSCIPLVRKMLSDQYGADKVLLSEKPMLAVAEGAAILAQSLPSDEAEIDISIDSVEPVTTVITTTKHQTFIQLENPDGSYRMEKIIDSQEVLPLEINRKFRTIVNSQKIVEIKLFSDKENGGYEKMTSGFFTISDNLPAMSDLNFTFNLDENETLSAKVKVVRSGKIEEIHLGRGRNDSSCLSELSQKVEETLVNKQISDVKKATFIAEIQKIIDQINKNGFSPTVG
;
A
#
# COMPACT_ATOMS: atom_id res chain seq x y z
N MET A 1 -10.68 1.40 28.07
CA MET A 1 -9.98 0.77 26.93
C MET A 1 -10.42 1.42 25.64
N GLY A 2 -9.48 1.82 24.78
CA GLY A 2 -9.80 2.33 23.46
C GLY A 2 -10.31 1.21 22.56
N LYS A 3 -11.23 1.54 21.66
CA LYS A 3 -11.81 0.57 20.72
C LYS A 3 -10.90 0.30 19.54
N ALA A 4 -11.02 -0.91 18.97
CA ALA A 4 -10.36 -1.33 17.75
C ALA A 4 -11.32 -1.19 16.56
N ILE A 5 -10.81 -0.74 15.42
CA ILE A 5 -11.55 -0.55 14.16
C ILE A 5 -10.90 -1.30 13.01
N GLY A 6 -11.68 -1.63 12.00
CA GLY A 6 -11.18 -2.08 10.71
C GLY A 6 -11.12 -0.91 9.74
N ILE A 7 -10.00 -0.77 9.01
CA ILE A 7 -9.81 0.28 8.01
C ILE A 7 -9.38 -0.34 6.69
N ASP A 8 -10.14 -0.07 5.65
CA ASP A 8 -9.66 -0.18 4.27
C ASP A 8 -9.07 1.18 3.85
N LEU A 9 -7.75 1.24 3.73
CA LEU A 9 -7.05 2.41 3.21
C LEU A 9 -6.89 2.26 1.70
N GLY A 10 -7.95 2.54 0.94
CA GLY A 10 -7.96 2.34 -0.50
C GLY A 10 -7.25 3.44 -1.31
N THR A 11 -6.90 3.14 -2.56
CA THR A 11 -6.27 4.10 -3.49
C THR A 11 -7.20 5.27 -3.79
N THR A 12 -8.48 4.98 -4.04
CA THR A 12 -9.50 5.95 -4.44
C THR A 12 -10.42 6.33 -3.29
N ASN A 13 -10.93 5.35 -2.55
CA ASN A 13 -11.78 5.54 -1.38
C ASN A 13 -11.24 4.75 -0.21
N SER A 14 -11.43 5.27 0.99
CA SER A 14 -11.14 4.58 2.24
C SER A 14 -12.41 4.38 3.04
N VAL A 15 -12.48 3.30 3.79
CA VAL A 15 -13.65 2.91 4.59
C VAL A 15 -13.19 2.56 6.00
N VAL A 16 -14.01 2.91 6.98
CA VAL A 16 -13.83 2.50 8.37
C VAL A 16 -15.05 1.77 8.88
N ALA A 17 -14.82 0.63 9.52
CA ALA A 17 -15.88 -0.17 10.12
C ALA A 17 -15.53 -0.56 11.57
N PHE A 18 -16.55 -0.90 12.32
CA PHE A 18 -16.44 -1.35 13.69
C PHE A 18 -17.38 -2.54 13.91
N LYS A 19 -16.95 -3.52 14.66
CA LYS A 19 -17.80 -4.64 15.10
C LYS A 19 -18.01 -4.57 16.60
N ASP A 20 -19.28 -4.62 16.97
CA ASP A 20 -19.75 -4.86 18.32
C ASP A 20 -20.57 -6.18 18.29
N THR A 21 -21.87 -6.14 18.41
CA THR A 21 -22.77 -7.29 18.16
C THR A 21 -22.94 -7.57 16.67
N ALA A 22 -22.87 -6.55 15.84
CA ALA A 22 -22.89 -6.61 14.39
C ALA A 22 -21.83 -5.67 13.81
N VAL A 23 -21.39 -5.98 12.59
CA VAL A 23 -20.49 -5.10 11.85
C VAL A 23 -21.26 -3.87 11.39
N LYS A 24 -20.64 -2.70 11.54
CA LYS A 24 -21.20 -1.42 11.12
C LYS A 24 -20.13 -0.59 10.43
N VAL A 25 -20.40 -0.16 9.21
CA VAL A 25 -19.59 0.86 8.54
C VAL A 25 -19.84 2.20 9.24
N ILE A 26 -18.78 2.90 9.54
CA ILE A 26 -18.81 4.20 10.18
C ILE A 26 -18.77 5.27 9.09
N GLN A 27 -19.88 5.97 8.96
CA GLN A 27 -20.00 7.08 8.02
C GLN A 27 -19.08 8.24 8.40
N THR A 28 -18.45 8.84 7.41
CA THR A 28 -17.42 9.86 7.56
C THR A 28 -17.82 11.18 6.90
N GLY A 29 -17.11 12.24 7.27
CA GLY A 29 -17.33 13.57 6.71
C GLY A 29 -18.66 14.22 7.14
N ALA A 30 -18.87 15.46 6.67
CA ALA A 30 -20.05 16.25 7.04
C ALA A 30 -21.36 15.69 6.48
N ASN A 31 -21.31 14.94 5.39
CA ASN A 31 -22.50 14.38 4.71
C ASN A 31 -22.82 12.95 5.17
N ASN A 32 -22.10 12.40 6.14
CA ASN A 32 -22.25 11.01 6.60
C ASN A 32 -22.21 9.99 5.45
N GLU A 33 -21.13 10.01 4.69
CA GLU A 33 -20.91 9.10 3.55
C GLU A 33 -20.17 7.82 4.03
N ASP A 34 -20.55 6.65 3.50
CA ASP A 34 -19.92 5.36 3.83
C ASP A 34 -18.48 5.29 3.30
N LEU A 35 -18.21 5.99 2.20
CA LEU A 35 -16.90 6.07 1.54
C LEU A 35 -16.26 7.43 1.77
N CYS A 36 -15.04 7.45 2.27
CA CYS A 36 -14.20 8.64 2.35
C CYS A 36 -13.24 8.67 1.17
N ARG A 37 -13.33 9.69 0.31
CA ARG A 37 -12.38 9.85 -0.80
C ARG A 37 -10.95 9.94 -0.28
N SER A 38 -10.04 9.10 -0.78
CA SER A 38 -8.62 9.07 -0.40
C SER A 38 -7.86 10.22 -1.06
N CYS A 39 -8.27 11.45 -0.76
CA CYS A 39 -7.62 12.66 -1.23
C CYS A 39 -7.31 13.62 -0.09
N VAL A 40 -6.19 14.33 -0.23
CA VAL A 40 -5.68 15.28 0.75
C VAL A 40 -5.36 16.59 0.04
N ALA A 41 -5.76 17.72 0.60
CA ALA A 41 -5.39 19.04 0.08
C ALA A 41 -4.86 19.93 1.21
N LEU A 42 -4.10 20.96 0.83
CA LEU A 42 -3.74 22.06 1.72
C LEU A 42 -4.59 23.28 1.41
N ASP A 43 -5.24 23.83 2.43
CA ASP A 43 -5.92 25.11 2.34
C ASP A 43 -4.92 26.29 2.33
N LYS A 44 -5.44 27.53 2.24
CA LYS A 44 -4.62 28.74 2.24
C LYS A 44 -3.86 28.96 3.56
N SER A 45 -4.31 28.35 4.65
CA SER A 45 -3.70 28.41 5.99
C SER A 45 -2.73 27.26 6.24
N ASN A 46 -2.42 26.45 5.20
CA ASN A 46 -1.61 25.23 5.29
C ASN A 46 -2.20 24.16 6.23
N GLN A 47 -3.53 24.13 6.38
CA GLN A 47 -4.23 23.05 7.08
C GLN A 47 -4.59 21.94 6.10
N PHE A 48 -4.43 20.70 6.54
CA PHE A 48 -4.83 19.53 5.77
C PHE A 48 -6.35 19.39 5.77
N LEU A 49 -6.89 19.16 4.60
CA LEU A 49 -8.29 18.83 4.35
C LEU A 49 -8.35 17.48 3.64
N VAL A 50 -9.32 16.65 4.00
CA VAL A 50 -9.41 15.26 3.53
C VAL A 50 -10.83 14.96 3.06
N GLY A 51 -10.96 14.06 2.08
CA GLY A 51 -12.20 13.38 1.76
C GLY A 51 -13.08 14.04 0.72
N ASN A 52 -14.35 13.66 0.70
CA ASN A 52 -15.32 13.97 -0.36
C ASN A 52 -15.53 15.47 -0.60
N ALA A 53 -15.56 16.27 0.47
CA ALA A 53 -15.70 17.71 0.36
C ALA A 53 -14.52 18.37 -0.37
N VAL A 54 -13.31 17.83 -0.19
CA VAL A 54 -12.11 18.28 -0.90
C VAL A 54 -12.19 17.91 -2.37
N PHE A 55 -12.56 16.67 -2.66
CA PHE A 55 -12.67 16.17 -4.03
C PHE A 55 -13.73 16.92 -4.84
N LYS A 56 -14.91 17.17 -4.26
CA LYS A 56 -15.98 17.97 -4.88
C LYS A 56 -15.56 19.42 -5.17
N ASN A 57 -14.54 19.92 -4.48
CA ASN A 57 -13.98 21.25 -4.69
C ASN A 57 -12.59 21.22 -5.34
N TRP A 58 -12.35 20.25 -6.22
CA TRP A 58 -11.07 20.03 -6.91
C TRP A 58 -10.49 21.32 -7.50
N LYS A 59 -11.30 22.08 -8.24
CA LYS A 59 -10.91 23.36 -8.85
C LYS A 59 -10.29 24.36 -7.84
N ARG A 60 -10.78 24.35 -6.61
CA ARG A 60 -10.30 25.27 -5.55
C ARG A 60 -8.93 24.89 -5.01
N TYR A 61 -8.60 23.61 -4.99
CA TYR A 61 -7.41 23.09 -4.32
C TYR A 61 -6.29 22.70 -5.29
N SER A 62 -6.58 22.47 -6.57
CA SER A 62 -5.57 22.20 -7.58
C SER A 62 -4.55 23.37 -7.70
N PRO A 63 -3.23 23.09 -7.87
CA PRO A 63 -2.57 21.79 -7.92
C PRO A 63 -2.18 21.22 -6.53
N ASN A 64 -2.70 21.75 -5.44
CA ASN A 64 -2.37 21.35 -4.07
C ASN A 64 -3.34 20.30 -3.49
N ILE A 65 -3.86 19.44 -4.35
CA ILE A 65 -4.68 18.29 -4.01
C ILE A 65 -3.98 17.01 -4.47
N VAL A 66 -3.86 16.04 -3.58
CA VAL A 66 -3.23 14.74 -3.83
C VAL A 66 -4.28 13.65 -3.80
N THR A 67 -4.30 12.85 -4.83
CA THR A 67 -5.08 11.62 -4.94
C THR A 67 -4.16 10.43 -5.13
N SER A 68 -4.67 9.21 -4.93
CA SER A 68 -3.95 7.96 -5.19
C SER A 68 -2.60 7.85 -4.45
N VAL A 69 -2.49 8.50 -3.28
CA VAL A 69 -1.24 8.53 -2.49
C VAL A 69 -0.74 7.13 -2.12
N LYS A 70 -1.65 6.15 -1.97
CA LYS A 70 -1.32 4.75 -1.70
C LYS A 70 -0.36 4.15 -2.74
N ARG A 71 -0.46 4.58 -4.01
CA ARG A 71 0.45 4.16 -5.09
C ARG A 71 1.91 4.59 -4.87
N LEU A 72 2.14 5.61 -4.04
CA LEU A 72 3.46 6.14 -3.73
C LEU A 72 4.05 5.60 -2.41
N MET A 73 3.28 4.81 -1.67
CA MET A 73 3.70 4.25 -0.38
C MET A 73 4.84 3.25 -0.55
N GLY A 74 5.95 3.50 0.15
CA GLY A 74 7.08 2.57 0.22
C GLY A 74 7.86 2.36 -1.08
N ILE A 75 7.69 3.22 -2.11
CA ILE A 75 8.42 3.13 -3.38
C ILE A 75 9.37 4.30 -3.58
N GLY A 76 10.35 4.12 -4.47
CA GLY A 76 11.39 5.12 -4.74
C GLY A 76 11.02 6.06 -5.89
N TYR A 77 11.72 7.21 -5.97
CA TYR A 77 11.50 8.21 -7.01
C TYR A 77 11.82 7.68 -8.43
N SER A 78 12.83 6.81 -8.56
CA SER A 78 13.21 6.19 -9.83
C SER A 78 12.28 5.05 -10.28
N ASP A 79 11.32 4.67 -9.45
CA ASP A 79 10.37 3.61 -9.79
C ASP A 79 9.57 3.97 -11.05
N PRO A 80 9.41 3.05 -12.02
CA PRO A 80 8.64 3.31 -13.24
C PRO A 80 7.22 3.81 -12.97
N GLN A 81 6.59 3.38 -11.89
CA GLN A 81 5.26 3.83 -11.49
C GLN A 81 5.26 5.32 -11.13
N VAL A 82 6.25 5.78 -10.37
CA VAL A 82 6.42 7.19 -10.03
C VAL A 82 6.63 8.03 -11.29
N GLN A 83 7.47 7.54 -12.23
CA GLN A 83 7.72 8.24 -13.48
C GLN A 83 6.45 8.33 -14.35
N ARG A 84 5.63 7.27 -14.38
CA ARG A 84 4.33 7.28 -15.07
C ARG A 84 3.37 8.30 -14.45
N MET A 85 3.25 8.35 -13.11
CA MET A 85 2.40 9.36 -12.44
C MET A 85 2.89 10.79 -12.71
N ARG A 86 4.19 11.02 -12.74
CA ARG A 86 4.78 12.32 -13.06
C ARG A 86 4.51 12.76 -14.50
N ALA A 87 4.45 11.82 -15.43
CA ALA A 87 4.17 12.11 -16.84
C ALA A 87 2.69 12.46 -17.10
N ASP A 88 1.78 12.04 -16.22
CA ASP A 88 0.35 12.30 -16.35
C ASP A 88 -0.12 13.42 -15.41
N SER A 89 0.17 14.67 -15.80
CA SER A 89 -0.21 15.84 -15.02
C SER A 89 -1.74 16.09 -15.00
N ARG A 90 -2.51 15.48 -15.89
CA ARG A 90 -3.98 15.59 -15.91
C ARG A 90 -4.59 14.82 -14.75
N LEU A 91 -4.10 13.61 -14.47
CA LEU A 91 -4.58 12.80 -13.35
C LEU A 91 -3.89 13.16 -12.03
N TYR A 92 -2.62 13.57 -12.09
CA TYR A 92 -1.77 13.83 -10.92
C TYR A 92 -1.15 15.25 -11.01
N PRO A 93 -1.96 16.31 -10.77
CA PRO A 93 -1.52 17.70 -10.97
C PRO A 93 -0.55 18.21 -9.89
N PHE A 94 -0.25 17.41 -8.87
CA PHE A 94 0.66 17.76 -7.78
C PHE A 94 2.12 17.38 -8.11
N GLY A 95 3.06 18.11 -7.51
CA GLY A 95 4.48 17.82 -7.71
C GLY A 95 4.92 16.53 -7.03
N ILE A 96 5.50 15.60 -7.79
CA ILE A 96 6.16 14.42 -7.26
C ILE A 96 7.66 14.60 -7.46
N VAL A 97 8.42 14.66 -6.37
CA VAL A 97 9.83 15.03 -6.38
C VAL A 97 10.68 14.03 -5.60
N LYS A 98 11.97 14.01 -5.88
CA LYS A 98 12.95 13.37 -5.02
C LYS A 98 13.06 14.21 -3.73
N PRO A 99 13.09 13.60 -2.53
CA PRO A 99 13.24 14.35 -1.29
C PRO A 99 14.51 15.19 -1.27
N ALA A 100 14.44 16.42 -0.75
CA ALA A 100 15.61 17.25 -0.57
C ALA A 100 16.61 16.55 0.36
N GLY A 101 17.87 16.40 -0.07
CA GLY A 101 18.90 15.64 0.66
C GLY A 101 18.66 14.13 0.73
N GLY A 102 17.66 13.61 0.00
CA GLY A 102 17.33 12.19 -0.05
C GLY A 102 17.86 11.46 -1.29
N THR A 103 17.61 10.16 -1.36
CA THR A 103 18.03 9.28 -2.44
C THR A 103 16.90 8.99 -3.42
N GLU A 104 17.23 8.27 -4.49
CA GLU A 104 16.26 7.74 -5.47
C GLU A 104 15.32 6.67 -4.87
N GLU A 105 15.63 6.13 -3.69
CA GLU A 105 14.83 5.11 -3.02
C GLU A 105 13.58 5.65 -2.30
N ALA A 106 13.39 6.98 -2.30
CA ALA A 106 12.25 7.63 -1.69
C ALA A 106 11.60 8.67 -2.60
N VAL A 107 10.33 8.97 -2.33
CA VAL A 107 9.55 9.98 -3.03
C VAL A 107 8.95 10.99 -2.05
N SER A 108 8.88 12.25 -2.47
CA SER A 108 8.16 13.32 -1.78
C SER A 108 7.11 13.94 -2.68
N ILE A 109 6.06 14.47 -2.05
CA ILE A 109 4.99 15.19 -2.71
C ILE A 109 5.12 16.66 -2.34
N LEU A 110 5.20 17.51 -3.36
CA LEU A 110 5.35 18.95 -3.19
C LEU A 110 3.97 19.62 -3.17
N LEU A 111 3.62 20.22 -2.04
CA LEU A 111 2.41 21.01 -1.87
C LEU A 111 2.78 22.38 -1.31
N ARG A 112 2.36 23.44 -1.99
CA ARG A 112 2.67 24.84 -1.61
C ARG A 112 4.15 25.09 -1.29
N GLY A 113 5.04 24.46 -2.07
CA GLY A 113 6.50 24.61 -1.89
C GLY A 113 7.09 23.83 -0.72
N LYS A 114 6.30 23.01 -0.03
CA LYS A 114 6.75 22.15 1.08
C LYS A 114 6.62 20.68 0.70
N GLU A 115 7.61 19.90 1.09
CA GLU A 115 7.64 18.46 0.83
C GLU A 115 6.94 17.65 1.94
N TYR A 116 6.18 16.67 1.51
CA TYR A 116 5.47 15.71 2.37
C TYR A 116 5.72 14.29 1.90
N SER A 117 5.86 13.35 2.83
CA SER A 117 5.96 11.94 2.47
C SER A 117 4.59 11.34 2.16
N PRO A 118 4.52 10.27 1.37
CA PRO A 118 3.28 9.50 1.18
C PRO A 118 2.67 9.03 2.49
N GLU A 119 3.51 8.58 3.45
CA GLU A 119 3.07 8.13 4.77
C GLU A 119 2.42 9.27 5.57
N HIS A 120 2.99 10.49 5.49
CA HIS A 120 2.42 11.65 6.16
C HIS A 120 1.04 11.99 5.58
N LEU A 121 0.91 12.05 4.26
CA LEU A 121 -0.37 12.35 3.62
C LEU A 121 -1.41 11.23 3.86
N SER A 122 -1.01 9.97 3.83
CA SER A 122 -1.88 8.85 4.21
C SER A 122 -2.30 8.91 5.68
N SER A 123 -1.43 9.41 6.56
CA SER A 123 -1.78 9.59 7.98
C SER A 123 -2.88 10.62 8.18
N GLU A 124 -3.00 11.64 7.33
CA GLU A 124 -4.08 12.62 7.43
C GLU A 124 -5.45 11.99 7.06
N ILE A 125 -5.46 11.04 6.10
CA ILE A 125 -6.66 10.26 5.80
C ILE A 125 -7.04 9.41 7.03
N LEU A 126 -6.08 8.66 7.57
CA LEU A 126 -6.29 7.81 8.74
C LEU A 126 -6.72 8.59 9.99
N LYS A 127 -6.17 9.79 10.23
CA LYS A 127 -6.59 10.70 11.30
C LYS A 127 -8.05 11.13 11.15
N THR A 128 -8.46 11.40 9.91
CA THR A 128 -9.85 11.77 9.61
C THR A 128 -10.79 10.62 9.93
N LEU A 129 -10.49 9.41 9.42
CA LEU A 129 -11.28 8.20 9.68
C LEU A 129 -11.36 7.89 11.19
N ARG A 130 -10.22 7.92 11.90
CA ARG A 130 -10.16 7.74 13.35
C ARG A 130 -11.00 8.76 14.10
N THR A 131 -10.89 10.03 13.73
CA THR A 131 -11.63 11.12 14.39
C THR A 131 -13.13 10.98 14.20
N ASP A 132 -13.57 10.65 12.99
CA ASP A 132 -15.00 10.45 12.70
C ASP A 132 -15.52 9.17 13.37
N ALA A 133 -14.73 8.11 13.44
CA ALA A 133 -15.04 6.93 14.22
C ALA A 133 -15.18 7.27 15.72
N ALA A 134 -14.22 7.98 16.28
CA ALA A 134 -14.25 8.35 17.70
C ALA A 134 -15.47 9.19 18.09
N LYS A 135 -15.97 10.05 17.20
CA LYS A 135 -17.23 10.79 17.43
C LYS A 135 -18.45 9.88 17.58
N LYS A 136 -18.45 8.71 16.94
CA LYS A 136 -19.61 7.80 16.90
C LYS A 136 -19.54 6.66 17.91
N ILE A 137 -18.33 6.13 18.15
CA ILE A 137 -18.15 4.95 19.00
C ILE A 137 -17.32 5.20 20.27
N GLY A 138 -16.82 6.43 20.49
CA GLY A 138 -15.94 6.76 21.62
C GLY A 138 -14.46 6.59 21.23
N ASP A 139 -13.59 6.52 22.24
CA ASP A 139 -12.13 6.51 22.03
C ASP A 139 -11.67 5.34 21.14
N VAL A 140 -10.89 5.67 20.11
CA VAL A 140 -10.34 4.72 19.12
C VAL A 140 -8.81 4.78 19.17
N THR A 141 -8.20 3.67 19.54
CA THR A 141 -6.75 3.58 19.71
C THR A 141 -6.11 2.50 18.85
N HIS A 142 -6.85 1.45 18.47
CA HIS A 142 -6.35 0.28 17.76
C HIS A 142 -7.00 0.13 16.41
N ALA A 143 -6.27 -0.47 15.45
CA ALA A 143 -6.81 -0.75 14.12
C ALA A 143 -6.21 -2.02 13.49
N VAL A 144 -7.05 -2.72 12.72
CA VAL A 144 -6.63 -3.60 11.64
C VAL A 144 -6.72 -2.79 10.36
N ILE A 145 -5.63 -2.72 9.60
CA ILE A 145 -5.55 -1.94 8.37
C ILE A 145 -5.25 -2.87 7.21
N THR A 146 -5.98 -2.70 6.10
CA THR A 146 -5.81 -3.57 4.95
C THR A 146 -4.84 -3.01 3.92
N VAL A 147 -4.17 -3.94 3.24
CA VAL A 147 -3.24 -3.66 2.14
C VAL A 147 -3.47 -4.67 1.02
N PRO A 148 -3.14 -4.31 -0.24
CA PRO A 148 -3.13 -5.27 -1.33
C PRO A 148 -2.26 -6.49 -1.02
N ALA A 149 -2.67 -7.65 -1.53
CA ALA A 149 -1.98 -8.90 -1.27
C ALA A 149 -0.52 -8.90 -1.75
N TYR A 150 -0.21 -8.19 -2.85
CA TYR A 150 1.14 -8.10 -3.41
C TYR A 150 2.04 -7.03 -2.76
N PHE A 151 1.56 -6.30 -1.73
CA PHE A 151 2.40 -5.28 -1.10
C PHE A 151 3.68 -5.88 -0.56
N THR A 152 4.79 -5.24 -0.89
CA THR A 152 6.10 -5.58 -0.36
C THR A 152 6.19 -5.21 1.11
N GLU A 153 7.15 -5.78 1.81
CA GLU A 153 7.50 -5.44 3.20
C GLU A 153 7.65 -3.91 3.40
N LYS A 154 8.31 -3.22 2.47
CA LYS A 154 8.46 -1.76 2.45
C LYS A 154 7.12 -1.03 2.44
N GLN A 155 6.18 -1.48 1.63
CA GLN A 155 4.85 -0.87 1.51
C GLN A 155 3.98 -1.15 2.73
N LYS A 156 4.04 -2.37 3.30
CA LYS A 156 3.37 -2.73 4.56
C LYS A 156 3.91 -1.89 5.72
N SER A 157 5.23 -1.75 5.82
CA SER A 157 5.89 -0.92 6.82
C SER A 157 5.52 0.57 6.69
N ALA A 158 5.45 1.10 5.46
CA ALA A 158 5.01 2.46 5.20
C ALA A 158 3.53 2.68 5.61
N THR A 159 2.66 1.69 5.39
CA THR A 159 1.27 1.73 5.84
C THR A 159 1.17 1.73 7.36
N LYS A 160 1.92 0.86 8.04
CA LYS A 160 2.02 0.84 9.50
C LYS A 160 2.50 2.19 10.05
N LYS A 161 3.53 2.78 9.42
CA LYS A 161 4.04 4.11 9.79
C LYS A 161 3.00 5.21 9.64
N ALA A 162 2.20 5.19 8.58
CA ALA A 162 1.11 6.13 8.38
C ALA A 162 0.06 6.03 9.52
N ALA A 163 -0.27 4.82 9.95
CA ALA A 163 -1.19 4.60 11.06
C ALA A 163 -0.62 5.09 12.41
N GLU A 164 0.65 4.82 12.69
CA GLU A 164 1.33 5.34 13.88
C GLU A 164 1.33 6.87 13.91
N LEU A 165 1.58 7.53 12.77
CA LEU A 165 1.48 8.98 12.63
C LEU A 165 0.05 9.50 12.82
N ALA A 166 -0.96 8.68 12.54
CA ALA A 166 -2.36 8.97 12.83
C ALA A 166 -2.75 8.71 14.30
N GLY A 167 -1.83 8.19 15.13
CA GLY A 167 -2.06 7.85 16.52
C GLY A 167 -2.85 6.56 16.71
N LEU A 168 -2.78 5.64 15.74
CA LEU A 168 -3.36 4.31 15.80
C LEU A 168 -2.29 3.26 16.12
N HIS A 169 -2.58 2.38 17.06
CA HIS A 169 -1.83 1.15 17.27
C HIS A 169 -2.32 0.10 16.27
N VAL A 170 -1.41 -0.40 15.43
CA VAL A 170 -1.76 -1.39 14.40
C VAL A 170 -1.68 -2.79 15.00
N GLN A 171 -2.83 -3.41 15.24
CA GLN A 171 -2.92 -4.80 15.71
C GLN A 171 -2.54 -5.78 14.60
N ARG A 172 -2.97 -5.50 13.36
CA ARG A 172 -2.70 -6.35 12.20
C ARG A 172 -2.67 -5.52 10.91
N ILE A 173 -1.72 -5.82 10.03
CA ILE A 173 -1.79 -5.51 8.61
C ILE A 173 -2.40 -6.73 7.92
N LEU A 174 -3.57 -6.57 7.33
CA LEU A 174 -4.36 -7.66 6.75
C LEU A 174 -4.41 -7.52 5.23
N ALA A 175 -4.23 -8.61 4.50
CA ALA A 175 -4.44 -8.60 3.05
C ALA A 175 -5.91 -8.33 2.71
N GLU A 176 -6.17 -7.42 1.77
CA GLU A 176 -7.53 -7.05 1.31
C GLU A 176 -8.39 -8.26 0.92
N PRO A 177 -7.86 -9.25 0.15
CA PRO A 177 -8.66 -10.42 -0.19
C PRO A 177 -9.02 -11.29 1.02
N THR A 178 -8.13 -11.41 2.00
CA THR A 178 -8.44 -12.14 3.23
C THR A 178 -9.53 -11.43 4.05
N ALA A 179 -9.46 -10.10 4.13
CA ALA A 179 -10.51 -9.31 4.77
C ALA A 179 -11.86 -9.49 4.07
N ALA A 180 -11.88 -9.47 2.75
CA ALA A 180 -13.09 -9.73 1.97
C ALA A 180 -13.68 -11.10 2.28
N ALA A 181 -12.88 -12.17 2.27
CA ALA A 181 -13.34 -13.52 2.58
C ALA A 181 -13.96 -13.62 3.99
N ILE A 182 -13.36 -12.94 4.98
CA ILE A 182 -13.93 -12.86 6.34
C ILE A 182 -15.30 -12.15 6.31
N SER A 183 -15.43 -11.04 5.59
CA SER A 183 -16.70 -10.31 5.46
C SER A 183 -17.83 -11.15 4.85
N TYR A 184 -17.51 -12.03 3.91
CA TYR A 184 -18.47 -12.96 3.31
C TYR A 184 -18.83 -14.15 4.21
N GLY A 185 -18.27 -14.25 5.40
CA GLY A 185 -18.63 -15.25 6.40
C GLY A 185 -17.92 -16.59 6.25
N PHE A 186 -16.86 -16.67 5.44
CA PHE A 186 -16.07 -17.90 5.32
C PHE A 186 -15.26 -18.22 6.59
N ASP A 187 -15.23 -17.32 7.57
CA ASP A 187 -14.74 -17.59 8.93
C ASP A 187 -15.68 -18.48 9.77
N LYS A 188 -16.95 -18.65 9.34
CA LYS A 188 -18.01 -19.40 10.01
C LYS A 188 -18.41 -20.69 9.30
N MET A 189 -17.47 -21.32 8.60
CA MET A 189 -17.71 -22.58 7.89
C MET A 189 -17.99 -23.73 8.88
N ILE A 190 -18.69 -24.75 8.37
CA ILE A 190 -18.96 -25.97 9.14
C ILE A 190 -17.62 -26.68 9.42
N PRO A 191 -17.36 -27.14 10.65
CA PRO A 191 -16.14 -27.88 10.97
C PRO A 191 -15.88 -29.04 10.02
N GLY A 192 -14.66 -29.10 9.48
CA GLY A 192 -14.25 -30.10 8.49
C GLY A 192 -14.57 -29.73 7.03
N GLU A 193 -15.24 -28.63 6.77
CA GLU A 193 -15.42 -28.09 5.41
C GLU A 193 -14.20 -27.30 4.99
N SER A 194 -13.79 -27.46 3.73
CA SER A 194 -12.74 -26.64 3.10
C SER A 194 -13.25 -26.07 1.80
N LYS A 195 -12.85 -24.83 1.49
CA LYS A 195 -13.20 -24.15 0.23
C LYS A 195 -12.01 -23.42 -0.36
N HIS A 196 -11.86 -23.52 -1.67
CA HIS A 196 -10.98 -22.65 -2.43
C HIS A 196 -11.76 -21.43 -2.92
N ILE A 197 -11.32 -20.27 -2.51
CA ILE A 197 -11.97 -18.99 -2.76
C ILE A 197 -11.03 -18.14 -3.61
N LEU A 198 -11.49 -17.74 -4.79
CA LEU A 198 -10.84 -16.70 -5.57
C LEU A 198 -11.43 -15.35 -5.15
N VAL A 199 -10.66 -14.50 -4.54
CA VAL A 199 -11.05 -13.12 -4.29
C VAL A 199 -10.58 -12.26 -5.45
N TYR A 200 -11.52 -11.60 -6.11
CA TYR A 200 -11.32 -10.71 -7.25
C TYR A 200 -11.60 -9.29 -6.80
N ASP A 201 -10.56 -8.52 -6.50
CA ASP A 201 -10.67 -7.12 -6.09
C ASP A 201 -10.32 -6.19 -7.24
N PHE A 202 -11.35 -5.68 -7.91
CA PHE A 202 -11.20 -4.69 -8.96
C PHE A 202 -11.57 -3.31 -8.42
N GLY A 203 -10.56 -2.65 -7.90
CA GLY A 203 -10.67 -1.36 -7.24
C GLY A 203 -10.70 -0.15 -8.21
N GLY A 204 -10.55 1.03 -7.64
CA GLY A 204 -10.45 2.27 -8.43
C GLY A 204 -9.09 2.45 -9.08
N GLY A 205 -8.02 1.96 -8.47
CA GLY A 205 -6.66 2.17 -8.94
C GLY A 205 -5.84 0.92 -9.20
N THR A 206 -6.29 -0.22 -8.69
CA THR A 206 -5.57 -1.49 -8.78
C THR A 206 -6.52 -2.63 -9.06
N PHE A 207 -6.00 -3.68 -9.65
CA PHE A 207 -6.61 -4.98 -9.69
C PHE A 207 -5.78 -5.94 -8.84
N ASP A 208 -6.41 -6.54 -7.86
CA ASP A 208 -5.82 -7.51 -6.95
C ASP A 208 -6.64 -8.79 -6.94
N PHE A 209 -5.97 -9.92 -6.84
CA PHE A 209 -6.67 -11.19 -6.66
C PHE A 209 -5.83 -12.17 -5.85
N SER A 210 -6.51 -13.03 -5.10
CA SER A 210 -5.87 -14.08 -4.31
C SER A 210 -6.69 -15.34 -4.32
N ILE A 211 -5.99 -16.47 -4.31
CA ILE A 211 -6.58 -17.79 -4.10
C ILE A 211 -6.37 -18.15 -2.64
N LEU A 212 -7.45 -18.27 -1.89
CA LEU A 212 -7.45 -18.60 -0.49
C LEU A 212 -8.02 -20.00 -0.30
N MET A 213 -7.43 -20.79 0.59
CA MET A 213 -8.07 -21.97 1.15
C MET A 213 -8.61 -21.60 2.53
N ALA A 214 -9.93 -21.67 2.68
CA ALA A 214 -10.61 -21.50 3.96
C ALA A 214 -10.92 -22.89 4.52
N VAL A 215 -10.51 -23.14 5.77
CA VAL A 215 -10.76 -24.40 6.49
C VAL A 215 -10.87 -24.12 7.98
N ASP A 216 -11.95 -24.56 8.62
CA ASP A 216 -12.17 -24.42 10.06
C ASP A 216 -11.96 -22.99 10.59
N GLY A 217 -12.40 -21.97 9.83
CA GLY A 217 -12.22 -20.53 10.18
C GLY A 217 -10.80 -20.00 9.99
N GLN A 218 -9.90 -20.79 9.43
CA GLN A 218 -8.54 -20.38 9.08
C GLN A 218 -8.44 -20.07 7.60
N PHE A 219 -7.66 -19.06 7.25
CA PHE A 219 -7.40 -18.67 5.87
C PHE A 219 -5.92 -18.86 5.54
N ILE A 220 -5.66 -19.63 4.49
CA ILE A 220 -4.31 -19.89 3.97
C ILE A 220 -4.28 -19.38 2.53
N GLU A 221 -3.37 -18.45 2.23
CA GLU A 221 -3.18 -17.95 0.87
C GLU A 221 -2.37 -18.96 0.04
N SER A 222 -2.97 -19.50 -1.00
CA SER A 222 -2.32 -20.40 -1.96
C SER A 222 -1.53 -19.64 -3.02
N GLY A 223 -1.93 -18.41 -3.31
CA GLY A 223 -1.25 -17.51 -4.21
C GLY A 223 -2.00 -16.20 -4.39
N SER A 224 -1.30 -15.19 -4.83
CA SER A 224 -1.86 -13.87 -5.14
C SER A 224 -1.18 -13.24 -6.34
N GLY A 225 -1.88 -12.33 -6.98
CA GLY A 225 -1.39 -11.57 -8.11
C GLY A 225 -2.16 -10.27 -8.25
N GLY A 226 -1.82 -9.50 -9.27
CA GLY A 226 -2.52 -8.26 -9.54
C GLY A 226 -1.78 -7.37 -10.51
N ASP A 227 -2.43 -6.25 -10.84
CA ASP A 227 -1.83 -5.18 -11.63
C ASP A 227 -2.13 -3.83 -10.97
N ARG A 228 -1.06 -3.12 -10.61
CA ARG A 228 -1.12 -1.83 -9.91
C ARG A 228 -1.62 -0.69 -10.80
N TRP A 229 -1.76 -0.95 -12.10
CA TRP A 229 -2.19 0.01 -13.13
C TRP A 229 -3.44 -0.45 -13.87
N LEU A 230 -4.21 -1.33 -13.27
CA LEU A 230 -5.43 -1.87 -13.82
C LEU A 230 -6.56 -1.65 -12.81
N GLY A 231 -7.35 -0.59 -13.04
CA GLY A 231 -8.42 -0.20 -12.13
C GLY A 231 -9.42 0.75 -12.77
N GLY A 232 -10.33 1.26 -11.96
CA GLY A 232 -11.33 2.24 -12.39
C GLY A 232 -10.74 3.51 -12.98
N ASP A 233 -9.56 3.95 -12.50
CA ASP A 233 -8.83 5.12 -13.03
C ASP A 233 -8.34 4.86 -14.48
N ASP A 234 -7.99 3.61 -14.81
CA ASP A 234 -7.57 3.23 -16.17
C ASP A 234 -8.78 3.13 -17.12
N ILE A 235 -9.92 2.67 -16.60
CA ILE A 235 -11.20 2.74 -17.31
C ILE A 235 -11.58 4.21 -17.59
N ASP A 236 -11.47 5.08 -16.59
CA ASP A 236 -11.74 6.52 -16.73
C ASP A 236 -10.83 7.17 -17.77
N ARG A 237 -9.55 6.79 -17.81
CA ARG A 237 -8.61 7.27 -18.82
C ARG A 237 -9.00 6.83 -20.22
N LEU A 238 -9.30 5.52 -20.43
CA LEU A 238 -9.76 5.04 -21.74
C LEU A 238 -11.01 5.75 -22.21
N LEU A 239 -11.95 5.94 -21.30
CA LEU A 239 -13.19 6.65 -21.61
C LEU A 239 -12.93 8.13 -21.90
N SER A 240 -12.02 8.78 -21.15
CA SER A 240 -11.59 10.17 -21.42
C SER A 240 -10.98 10.31 -22.81
N ASP A 241 -10.03 9.43 -23.14
CA ASP A 241 -9.37 9.45 -24.44
C ASP A 241 -10.37 9.22 -25.58
N PHE A 242 -11.31 8.27 -25.41
CA PHE A 242 -12.36 7.99 -26.37
C PHE A 242 -13.27 9.21 -26.60
N VAL A 243 -13.82 9.80 -25.53
CA VAL A 243 -14.76 10.91 -25.65
C VAL A 243 -14.12 12.18 -26.21
N CYS A 244 -12.84 12.44 -25.85
CA CYS A 244 -12.09 13.54 -26.45
C CYS A 244 -11.91 13.33 -27.96
N ASN A 245 -11.49 12.13 -28.38
CA ASN A 245 -11.36 11.82 -29.80
C ASN A 245 -12.69 11.93 -30.58
N GLU A 246 -13.80 11.47 -29.96
CA GLU A 246 -15.12 11.59 -30.61
C GLU A 246 -15.54 13.07 -30.84
N ILE A 247 -15.31 13.93 -29.83
CA ILE A 247 -15.57 15.36 -29.94
C ILE A 247 -14.68 16.01 -31.01
N GLU A 248 -13.36 15.76 -30.98
CA GLU A 248 -12.42 16.27 -31.97
C GLU A 248 -12.79 15.86 -33.40
N ASN A 249 -13.20 14.59 -33.58
CA ASN A 249 -13.63 14.09 -34.89
C ASN A 249 -14.98 14.66 -35.34
N ARG A 250 -15.93 14.83 -34.41
CA ARG A 250 -17.26 15.34 -34.68
C ARG A 250 -17.21 16.81 -35.12
N ASP A 251 -16.44 17.61 -34.37
CA ASP A 251 -16.48 19.09 -34.48
C ASP A 251 -15.26 19.64 -35.27
N GLY A 252 -14.26 18.81 -35.56
CA GLY A 252 -13.15 19.13 -36.47
C GLY A 252 -12.08 20.03 -35.87
N PHE A 253 -11.91 20.06 -34.56
CA PHE A 253 -10.87 20.82 -33.86
C PHE A 253 -10.01 19.90 -33.00
N SER A 254 -8.92 20.43 -32.44
CA SER A 254 -8.09 19.75 -31.43
C SER A 254 -8.34 20.36 -30.05
N ILE A 255 -8.71 19.53 -29.07
CA ILE A 255 -8.87 19.96 -27.68
C ILE A 255 -7.57 20.56 -27.15
N ASN A 256 -6.40 20.01 -27.53
CA ASN A 256 -5.11 20.54 -27.11
C ASN A 256 -4.90 21.95 -27.66
N GLU A 257 -5.23 22.20 -28.92
CA GLU A 257 -5.13 23.53 -29.53
C GLU A 257 -6.09 24.52 -28.86
N LEU A 258 -7.34 24.13 -28.59
CA LEU A 258 -8.27 24.97 -27.83
C LEU A 258 -7.75 25.31 -26.42
N LEU A 259 -7.05 24.37 -25.77
CA LEU A 259 -6.52 24.58 -24.44
C LEU A 259 -5.22 25.38 -24.42
N ASP A 260 -4.44 25.42 -25.51
CA ASP A 260 -3.15 26.13 -25.54
C ASP A 260 -3.31 27.62 -25.23
N ASP A 261 -4.36 28.24 -25.73
CA ASP A 261 -4.68 29.66 -25.54
C ASP A 261 -5.45 29.96 -24.24
N LYS A 262 -5.89 28.91 -23.50
CA LYS A 262 -6.63 29.07 -22.25
C LYS A 262 -5.70 29.30 -21.06
N THR A 263 -6.21 29.99 -20.06
CA THR A 263 -5.51 30.22 -18.79
C THR A 263 -5.35 28.91 -18.01
N GLU A 264 -4.37 28.84 -17.11
CA GLU A 264 -4.18 27.69 -16.21
C GLU A 264 -5.43 27.36 -15.38
N LYS A 265 -6.26 28.34 -15.10
CA LYS A 265 -7.54 28.14 -14.43
C LYS A 265 -8.52 27.38 -15.33
N GLU A 266 -8.69 27.81 -16.57
CA GLU A 266 -9.59 27.16 -17.54
C GLU A 266 -9.12 25.74 -17.89
N LYS A 267 -7.81 25.51 -18.05
CA LYS A 267 -7.23 24.17 -18.21
C LYS A 267 -7.57 23.26 -17.03
N THR A 268 -7.47 23.80 -15.81
CA THR A 268 -7.84 23.07 -14.58
C THR A 268 -9.36 22.77 -14.55
N GLU A 269 -10.19 23.70 -15.00
CA GLU A 269 -11.64 23.52 -15.07
C GLU A 269 -12.04 22.44 -16.07
N PHE A 270 -11.42 22.43 -17.24
CA PHE A 270 -11.59 21.37 -18.24
C PHE A 270 -11.21 19.99 -17.65
N ILE A 271 -10.01 19.85 -17.08
CA ILE A 271 -9.54 18.59 -16.51
C ILE A 271 -10.50 18.09 -15.41
N ALA A 272 -10.96 18.99 -14.56
CA ALA A 272 -11.88 18.64 -13.47
C ALA A 272 -13.27 18.24 -14.00
N GLY A 273 -13.78 18.96 -15.00
CA GLY A 273 -15.04 18.67 -15.66
C GLY A 273 -15.02 17.31 -16.35
N LEU A 274 -14.01 17.08 -17.19
CA LEU A 274 -13.82 15.81 -17.89
C LEU A 274 -13.70 14.62 -16.92
N LYS A 275 -12.86 14.74 -15.90
CA LYS A 275 -12.67 13.68 -14.89
C LYS A 275 -13.98 13.36 -14.16
N SER A 276 -14.72 14.37 -13.76
CA SER A 276 -16.00 14.18 -13.06
C SER A 276 -17.06 13.58 -14.00
N GLY A 277 -17.17 14.10 -15.21
CA GLY A 277 -18.13 13.64 -16.21
C GLY A 277 -17.90 12.19 -16.63
N VAL A 278 -16.65 11.81 -16.84
CA VAL A 278 -16.26 10.43 -17.21
C VAL A 278 -16.51 9.44 -16.05
N GLU A 279 -16.12 9.79 -14.82
CA GLU A 279 -16.39 8.94 -13.65
C GLU A 279 -17.90 8.73 -13.43
N GLU A 280 -18.70 9.78 -13.60
CA GLU A 280 -20.15 9.70 -13.49
C GLU A 280 -20.78 8.89 -14.64
N ALA A 281 -20.32 9.10 -15.88
CA ALA A 281 -20.76 8.32 -17.03
C ALA A 281 -20.46 6.82 -16.85
N LYS A 282 -19.27 6.46 -16.39
CA LYS A 282 -18.89 5.07 -16.05
C LYS A 282 -19.85 4.44 -15.06
N LYS A 283 -20.20 5.15 -13.97
CA LYS A 283 -21.16 4.67 -12.95
C LYS A 283 -22.58 4.53 -13.54
N THR A 284 -23.00 5.51 -14.32
CA THR A 284 -24.32 5.54 -14.97
C THR A 284 -24.45 4.39 -15.96
N LEU A 285 -23.45 4.14 -16.81
CA LEU A 285 -23.42 3.04 -17.79
C LEU A 285 -23.40 1.65 -17.14
N SER A 286 -23.04 1.55 -15.86
CA SER A 286 -23.19 0.31 -15.11
C SER A 286 -24.64 -0.01 -14.70
N GLN A 287 -25.57 0.93 -14.88
CA GLN A 287 -26.97 0.83 -14.44
C GLN A 287 -27.98 1.04 -15.57
N VAL A 288 -27.64 1.84 -16.57
CA VAL A 288 -28.53 2.20 -17.68
C VAL A 288 -27.82 2.13 -19.04
N GLU A 289 -28.60 2.17 -20.11
CA GLU A 289 -28.14 1.91 -21.47
C GLU A 289 -27.30 3.05 -22.05
N ASN A 290 -27.54 4.30 -21.63
CA ASN A 290 -26.84 5.48 -22.14
C ASN A 290 -26.46 6.44 -21.02
N ALA A 291 -25.32 7.11 -21.17
CA ALA A 291 -24.89 8.22 -20.31
C ALA A 291 -24.47 9.41 -21.16
N THR A 292 -24.63 10.62 -20.61
CA THR A 292 -24.24 11.87 -21.28
C THR A 292 -23.08 12.50 -20.52
N ILE A 293 -22.05 12.92 -21.26
CA ILE A 293 -20.99 13.79 -20.73
C ILE A 293 -21.30 15.20 -21.22
N PHE A 294 -21.50 16.11 -20.27
CA PHE A 294 -21.89 17.50 -20.49
C PHE A 294 -20.64 18.35 -20.75
N PHE A 295 -20.13 18.30 -21.99
CA PHE A 295 -18.99 19.12 -22.41
C PHE A 295 -19.33 20.62 -22.37
N SER A 296 -20.58 20.98 -22.64
CA SER A 296 -21.10 22.35 -22.56
C SER A 296 -20.85 23.03 -21.19
N ASP A 297 -20.63 22.23 -20.10
CA ASP A 297 -20.37 22.77 -18.77
C ASP A 297 -18.93 23.24 -18.56
N PHE A 298 -17.96 22.82 -19.41
CA PHE A 298 -16.53 23.03 -19.15
C PHE A 298 -15.63 23.17 -20.40
N LEU A 299 -16.18 23.14 -21.60
CA LEU A 299 -15.43 23.33 -22.86
C LEU A 299 -16.18 24.23 -23.82
N GLU A 300 -15.49 25.25 -24.36
CA GLU A 300 -15.95 26.18 -25.36
C GLU A 300 -15.03 26.12 -26.60
N ASP A 301 -15.59 26.35 -27.76
CA ASP A 301 -14.84 26.45 -29.01
C ASP A 301 -14.03 27.76 -29.13
N GLU A 302 -13.43 28.03 -30.30
CA GLU A 302 -12.64 29.22 -30.57
C GLU A 302 -13.47 30.52 -30.55
N ASP A 303 -14.76 30.43 -30.87
CA ASP A 303 -15.71 31.55 -30.87
C ASP A 303 -16.34 31.80 -29.49
N GLY A 304 -16.09 30.91 -28.52
CA GLY A 304 -16.60 30.96 -27.15
C GLY A 304 -17.98 30.33 -26.99
N ASP A 305 -18.42 29.56 -27.97
CA ASP A 305 -19.67 28.81 -27.88
C ASP A 305 -19.45 27.47 -27.16
N PRO A 306 -20.38 27.02 -26.28
CA PRO A 306 -20.27 25.75 -25.60
C PRO A 306 -20.22 24.57 -26.59
N ILE A 307 -19.31 23.62 -26.35
CA ILE A 307 -19.24 22.39 -27.13
C ILE A 307 -20.43 21.49 -26.79
N ASP A 308 -21.05 20.92 -27.82
CA ASP A 308 -22.19 20.01 -27.66
C ASP A 308 -21.85 18.77 -26.83
N ASP A 309 -22.81 18.35 -26.02
CA ASP A 309 -22.69 17.19 -25.15
C ASP A 309 -22.54 15.87 -25.94
N LEU A 310 -21.92 14.86 -25.32
CA LEU A 310 -21.71 13.56 -25.93
C LEU A 310 -22.49 12.46 -25.20
N VAL A 311 -23.33 11.72 -25.95
CA VAL A 311 -24.03 10.55 -25.47
C VAL A 311 -23.22 9.28 -25.77
N ILE A 312 -23.01 8.45 -24.78
CA ILE A 312 -22.27 7.18 -24.88
C ILE A 312 -23.21 6.05 -24.55
N SER A 313 -23.22 5.01 -25.39
CA SER A 313 -23.98 3.78 -25.13
C SER A 313 -23.21 2.81 -24.24
N ASN A 314 -23.94 1.99 -23.48
CA ASN A 314 -23.36 0.88 -22.72
C ASN A 314 -22.57 -0.08 -23.63
N SER A 315 -23.08 -0.38 -24.84
CA SER A 315 -22.38 -1.26 -25.79
C SER A 315 -21.03 -0.70 -26.24
N THR A 316 -20.94 0.60 -26.46
CA THR A 316 -19.65 1.27 -26.76
C THR A 316 -18.70 1.19 -25.58
N PHE A 317 -19.19 1.50 -24.38
CA PHE A 317 -18.43 1.41 -23.15
C PHE A 317 -17.90 -0.01 -22.89
N GLU A 318 -18.77 -1.03 -22.97
CA GLU A 318 -18.35 -2.43 -22.83
C GLU A 318 -17.29 -2.85 -23.85
N GLY A 319 -17.41 -2.38 -25.09
CA GLY A 319 -16.43 -2.62 -26.15
C GLY A 319 -15.05 -2.05 -25.80
N LEU A 320 -15.02 -0.83 -25.23
CA LEU A 320 -13.80 -0.16 -24.82
C LEU A 320 -13.08 -0.88 -23.66
N ILE A 321 -13.84 -1.31 -22.64
CA ILE A 321 -13.25 -1.86 -21.41
C ILE A 321 -13.04 -3.37 -21.45
N ARG A 322 -13.63 -4.09 -22.38
CA ARG A 322 -13.51 -5.56 -22.51
C ARG A 322 -12.06 -6.05 -22.52
N PRO A 323 -11.10 -5.44 -23.25
CA PRO A 323 -9.70 -5.86 -23.20
C PRO A 323 -9.07 -5.73 -21.82
N LEU A 324 -9.46 -4.70 -21.03
CA LEU A 324 -8.98 -4.55 -19.65
C LEU A 324 -9.51 -5.67 -18.74
N ILE A 325 -10.79 -6.01 -18.87
CA ILE A 325 -11.40 -7.08 -18.08
C ILE A 325 -10.80 -8.43 -18.49
N GLN A 326 -10.58 -8.66 -19.80
CA GLN A 326 -9.90 -9.88 -20.27
C GLN A 326 -8.50 -10.01 -19.65
N ARG A 327 -7.75 -8.90 -19.55
CA ARG A 327 -6.44 -8.91 -18.91
C ARG A 327 -6.50 -9.35 -17.44
N THR A 328 -7.59 -9.00 -16.71
CA THR A 328 -7.74 -9.49 -15.32
C THR A 328 -7.93 -11.01 -15.26
N ILE A 329 -8.66 -11.57 -16.20
CA ILE A 329 -8.88 -13.02 -16.31
C ILE A 329 -7.57 -13.72 -16.69
N ASP A 330 -6.84 -13.21 -17.68
CA ASP A 330 -5.55 -13.77 -18.10
C ASP A 330 -4.56 -13.84 -16.93
N LEU A 331 -4.51 -12.81 -16.07
CA LEU A 331 -3.66 -12.80 -14.86
C LEU A 331 -4.07 -13.88 -13.85
N ILE A 332 -5.35 -14.15 -13.71
CA ILE A 332 -5.85 -15.22 -12.84
C ILE A 332 -5.42 -16.57 -13.39
N ASP A 333 -5.59 -16.81 -14.69
CA ASP A 333 -5.20 -18.05 -15.35
C ASP A 333 -3.68 -18.28 -15.23
N GLU A 334 -2.87 -17.25 -15.42
CA GLU A 334 -1.42 -17.30 -15.19
C GLU A 334 -1.08 -17.75 -13.75
N LEU A 335 -1.81 -17.26 -12.74
CA LEU A 335 -1.58 -17.64 -11.36
C LEU A 335 -2.05 -19.08 -11.07
N LEU A 336 -3.20 -19.50 -11.58
CA LEU A 336 -3.71 -20.87 -11.42
C LEU A 336 -2.69 -21.89 -11.95
N VAL A 337 -2.10 -21.62 -13.11
CA VAL A 337 -1.03 -22.46 -13.68
C VAL A 337 0.21 -22.44 -12.78
N LYS A 338 0.66 -21.27 -12.32
CA LYS A 338 1.86 -21.09 -11.48
C LYS A 338 1.73 -21.82 -10.14
N THR A 339 0.55 -21.77 -9.53
CA THR A 339 0.27 -22.39 -8.22
C THR A 339 -0.14 -23.86 -8.33
N SER A 340 -0.33 -24.37 -9.55
CA SER A 340 -0.85 -25.71 -9.80
C SER A 340 -2.22 -25.97 -9.16
N VAL A 341 -3.03 -24.92 -9.02
CA VAL A 341 -4.43 -25.01 -8.55
C VAL A 341 -5.32 -25.20 -9.77
N PRO A 342 -6.01 -26.33 -9.92
CA PRO A 342 -6.92 -26.52 -11.05
C PRO A 342 -8.11 -25.56 -10.97
N GLU A 343 -8.53 -24.99 -12.10
CA GLU A 343 -9.67 -24.06 -12.18
C GLU A 343 -10.96 -24.67 -11.59
N GLU A 344 -11.17 -25.95 -11.78
CA GLU A 344 -12.34 -26.67 -11.30
C GLU A 344 -12.44 -26.70 -9.77
N THR A 345 -11.31 -26.57 -9.06
CA THR A 345 -11.25 -26.59 -7.60
C THR A 345 -11.70 -25.30 -6.96
N ILE A 346 -11.83 -24.22 -7.73
CA ILE A 346 -12.36 -22.95 -7.22
C ILE A 346 -13.85 -23.13 -6.92
N ASP A 347 -14.23 -23.05 -5.65
CA ASP A 347 -15.60 -23.17 -5.18
C ASP A 347 -16.39 -21.87 -5.32
N ASN A 348 -15.75 -20.75 -4.99
CA ASN A 348 -16.38 -19.43 -5.00
C ASN A 348 -15.43 -18.36 -5.53
N ILE A 349 -16.00 -17.38 -6.22
CA ILE A 349 -15.33 -16.15 -6.66
C ILE A 349 -16.02 -14.97 -6.00
N ILE A 350 -15.31 -14.26 -5.13
CA ILE A 350 -15.83 -13.11 -4.40
C ILE A 350 -15.44 -11.84 -5.14
N LEU A 351 -16.42 -11.06 -5.56
CA LEU A 351 -16.22 -9.78 -6.22
C LEU A 351 -16.15 -8.65 -5.18
N VAL A 352 -15.05 -7.92 -5.18
CA VAL A 352 -14.75 -6.80 -4.27
C VAL A 352 -14.31 -5.59 -5.09
N GLY A 353 -14.38 -4.40 -4.49
CA GLY A 353 -13.98 -3.17 -5.15
C GLY A 353 -15.08 -2.56 -6.02
N GLY A 354 -14.93 -1.25 -6.27
CA GLY A 354 -15.97 -0.47 -6.98
C GLY A 354 -16.11 -0.83 -8.46
N SER A 355 -15.00 -1.17 -9.13
CA SER A 355 -15.02 -1.54 -10.55
C SER A 355 -15.62 -2.93 -10.79
N SER A 356 -15.67 -3.79 -9.76
CA SER A 356 -16.38 -5.07 -9.80
C SER A 356 -17.91 -4.93 -9.91
N CYS A 357 -18.45 -3.71 -9.66
CA CYS A 357 -19.86 -3.41 -9.89
C CYS A 357 -20.22 -3.29 -11.39
N ILE A 358 -19.25 -3.19 -12.28
CA ILE A 358 -19.49 -3.12 -13.73
C ILE A 358 -20.07 -4.47 -14.20
N PRO A 359 -21.27 -4.50 -14.81
CA PRO A 359 -21.96 -5.75 -15.17
C PRO A 359 -21.14 -6.69 -16.07
N LEU A 360 -20.31 -6.11 -16.95
CA LEU A 360 -19.45 -6.87 -17.85
C LEU A 360 -18.41 -7.72 -17.08
N VAL A 361 -17.90 -7.23 -15.94
CA VAL A 361 -16.97 -7.99 -15.08
C VAL A 361 -17.63 -9.29 -14.62
N ARG A 362 -18.79 -9.17 -13.99
CA ARG A 362 -19.53 -10.35 -13.51
C ARG A 362 -19.88 -11.30 -14.65
N LYS A 363 -20.30 -10.75 -15.79
CA LYS A 363 -20.66 -11.54 -16.97
C LYS A 363 -19.46 -12.36 -17.46
N MET A 364 -18.31 -11.73 -17.69
CA MET A 364 -17.13 -12.43 -18.22
C MET A 364 -16.61 -13.50 -17.26
N LEU A 365 -16.60 -13.21 -15.94
CA LEU A 365 -16.21 -14.20 -14.92
C LEU A 365 -17.22 -15.36 -14.84
N SER A 366 -18.53 -15.07 -14.96
CA SER A 366 -19.56 -16.10 -14.98
C SER A 366 -19.49 -16.98 -16.23
N ASP A 367 -19.15 -16.40 -17.37
CA ASP A 367 -18.96 -17.12 -18.64
C ASP A 367 -17.75 -18.06 -18.57
N GLN A 368 -16.66 -17.65 -17.86
CA GLN A 368 -15.42 -18.42 -17.72
C GLN A 368 -15.54 -19.52 -16.63
N TYR A 369 -15.97 -19.16 -15.42
CA TYR A 369 -15.85 -20.05 -14.24
C TYR A 369 -17.18 -20.66 -13.78
N GLY A 370 -18.31 -20.19 -14.30
CA GLY A 370 -19.66 -20.60 -13.90
C GLY A 370 -20.37 -19.54 -13.05
N ALA A 371 -21.62 -19.27 -13.37
CA ALA A 371 -22.41 -18.21 -12.75
C ALA A 371 -22.76 -18.49 -11.27
N ASP A 372 -22.83 -19.75 -10.89
CA ASP A 372 -23.12 -20.22 -9.53
C ASP A 372 -21.94 -20.00 -8.56
N LYS A 373 -20.72 -19.88 -9.09
CA LYS A 373 -19.52 -19.62 -8.29
C LYS A 373 -19.30 -18.14 -8.00
N VAL A 374 -19.84 -17.21 -8.83
CA VAL A 374 -19.55 -15.77 -8.75
C VAL A 374 -20.47 -15.09 -7.75
N LEU A 375 -19.91 -14.63 -6.63
CA LEU A 375 -20.59 -13.95 -5.54
C LEU A 375 -20.32 -12.45 -5.59
N LEU A 376 -21.38 -11.66 -5.57
CA LEU A 376 -21.31 -10.20 -5.47
C LEU A 376 -22.21 -9.74 -4.32
N SER A 377 -21.65 -9.05 -3.34
CA SER A 377 -22.44 -8.43 -2.27
C SER A 377 -23.20 -7.19 -2.78
N GLU A 378 -24.18 -6.73 -2.01
CA GLU A 378 -24.88 -5.46 -2.32
C GLU A 378 -23.94 -4.24 -2.25
N LYS A 379 -22.89 -4.32 -1.43
CA LYS A 379 -21.93 -3.25 -1.20
C LYS A 379 -20.48 -3.77 -1.24
N PRO A 380 -19.98 -4.20 -2.40
CA PRO A 380 -18.65 -4.82 -2.49
C PRO A 380 -17.51 -3.87 -2.08
N MET A 381 -17.73 -2.56 -2.12
CA MET A 381 -16.76 -1.54 -1.68
C MET A 381 -16.57 -1.47 -0.15
N LEU A 382 -17.44 -2.11 0.64
CA LEU A 382 -17.39 -2.07 2.10
C LEU A 382 -16.81 -3.36 2.71
N ALA A 383 -16.82 -4.44 1.95
CA ALA A 383 -16.48 -5.79 2.40
C ALA A 383 -15.10 -5.87 3.08
N VAL A 384 -14.11 -5.20 2.51
CA VAL A 384 -12.73 -5.21 3.03
C VAL A 384 -12.66 -4.58 4.42
N ALA A 385 -13.27 -3.41 4.62
CA ALA A 385 -13.30 -2.76 5.94
C ALA A 385 -14.13 -3.55 6.97
N GLU A 386 -15.22 -4.17 6.52
CA GLU A 386 -16.07 -5.02 7.37
C GLU A 386 -15.30 -6.24 7.87
N GLY A 387 -14.58 -6.95 6.99
CA GLY A 387 -13.74 -8.07 7.37
C GLY A 387 -12.59 -7.68 8.30
N ALA A 388 -11.96 -6.53 8.04
CA ALA A 388 -10.95 -5.97 8.93
C ALA A 388 -11.53 -5.67 10.34
N ALA A 389 -12.76 -5.17 10.43
CA ALA A 389 -13.43 -4.91 11.70
C ALA A 389 -13.80 -6.19 12.46
N ILE A 390 -14.17 -7.26 11.73
CA ILE A 390 -14.41 -8.59 12.32
C ILE A 390 -13.14 -9.10 12.97
N LEU A 391 -12.01 -9.05 12.25
CA LEU A 391 -10.71 -9.48 12.79
C LEU A 391 -10.27 -8.59 13.95
N ALA A 392 -10.44 -7.26 13.85
CA ALA A 392 -10.02 -6.33 14.90
C ALA A 392 -10.69 -6.62 16.25
N GLN A 393 -11.92 -7.10 16.25
CA GLN A 393 -12.63 -7.48 17.47
C GLN A 393 -12.11 -8.82 18.05
N SER A 394 -11.67 -9.75 17.21
CA SER A 394 -11.18 -11.07 17.64
C SER A 394 -9.77 -11.04 18.22
N LEU A 395 -9.00 -9.97 17.92
CA LEU A 395 -7.63 -9.83 18.40
C LEU A 395 -7.59 -9.30 19.84
N PRO A 396 -6.69 -9.84 20.72
CA PRO A 396 -6.53 -9.34 22.07
C PRO A 396 -6.06 -7.87 22.06
N SER A 397 -6.62 -7.06 22.95
CA SER A 397 -6.05 -5.76 23.27
C SER A 397 -4.86 -5.96 24.24
N ASP A 398 -3.78 -5.20 24.08
CA ASP A 398 -2.50 -5.33 24.83
C ASP A 398 -2.63 -5.34 26.37
N GLU A 399 -3.81 -5.10 26.93
CA GLU A 399 -4.10 -5.06 28.38
C GLU A 399 -5.06 -6.16 28.86
N ALA A 400 -5.48 -7.08 28.02
CA ALA A 400 -6.34 -8.17 28.47
C ALA A 400 -5.47 -9.28 29.07
N GLU A 401 -5.37 -9.34 30.42
CA GLU A 401 -5.18 -10.63 31.08
C GLU A 401 -6.23 -11.60 30.53
N ILE A 402 -5.77 -12.73 30.02
CA ILE A 402 -6.62 -13.79 29.47
C ILE A 402 -7.46 -14.33 30.60
N ASP A 403 -8.63 -13.75 30.81
CA ASP A 403 -9.66 -14.33 31.67
C ASP A 403 -10.31 -15.48 30.90
N ILE A 404 -9.78 -16.69 31.10
CA ILE A 404 -10.28 -17.92 30.50
C ILE A 404 -11.58 -18.31 31.24
N SER A 405 -12.64 -17.57 30.98
CA SER A 405 -13.98 -18.04 31.29
C SER A 405 -14.53 -18.84 30.09
N ILE A 406 -14.68 -20.14 30.28
CA ILE A 406 -14.92 -21.19 29.28
C ILE A 406 -16.36 -21.15 28.71
N ASP A 407 -17.15 -20.12 28.89
CA ASP A 407 -18.60 -20.18 28.63
C ASP A 407 -19.16 -19.43 27.40
N SER A 408 -18.33 -19.00 26.44
CA SER A 408 -18.80 -18.64 25.09
C SER A 408 -17.63 -18.40 24.14
N VAL A 409 -17.03 -19.46 23.60
CA VAL A 409 -16.00 -19.33 22.56
C VAL A 409 -16.70 -19.15 21.22
N GLU A 410 -16.96 -17.89 20.81
CA GLU A 410 -17.10 -17.65 19.38
C GLU A 410 -15.77 -18.08 18.70
N PRO A 411 -15.80 -18.77 17.55
CA PRO A 411 -14.59 -19.19 16.88
C PRO A 411 -13.72 -17.97 16.58
N VAL A 412 -12.50 -17.99 17.10
CA VAL A 412 -11.52 -16.92 16.84
C VAL A 412 -11.09 -17.04 15.39
N THR A 413 -11.42 -16.04 14.59
CA THR A 413 -10.95 -15.97 13.20
C THR A 413 -9.42 -15.90 13.20
N THR A 414 -8.77 -16.93 12.69
CA THR A 414 -7.32 -17.02 12.62
C THR A 414 -6.84 -16.85 11.19
N VAL A 415 -5.95 -15.90 10.97
CA VAL A 415 -5.30 -15.70 9.67
C VAL A 415 -3.88 -16.23 9.75
N ILE A 416 -3.60 -17.27 8.99
CA ILE A 416 -2.25 -17.82 8.84
C ILE A 416 -1.57 -17.08 7.70
N THR A 417 -0.59 -16.27 8.03
CA THR A 417 0.24 -15.56 7.06
C THR A 417 1.46 -16.40 6.72
N THR A 418 1.83 -16.45 5.45
CA THR A 418 3.06 -17.12 4.99
C THR A 418 3.94 -16.11 4.24
N THR A 419 5.25 -16.36 4.24
CA THR A 419 6.20 -15.57 3.45
C THR A 419 5.94 -15.74 1.97
N LYS A 420 5.87 -14.63 1.22
CA LYS A 420 5.63 -14.64 -0.24
C LYS A 420 6.91 -14.80 -1.03
N HIS A 421 7.97 -14.19 -0.54
CA HIS A 421 9.27 -14.10 -1.20
C HIS A 421 10.35 -14.76 -0.35
N GLN A 422 11.37 -15.27 -1.03
CA GLN A 422 12.59 -15.68 -0.35
C GLN A 422 13.34 -14.44 0.12
N THR A 423 13.95 -14.50 1.30
CA THR A 423 14.79 -13.40 1.82
C THR A 423 16.25 -13.82 1.81
N PHE A 424 17.09 -12.93 1.28
CA PHE A 424 18.52 -13.12 1.15
C PHE A 424 19.28 -12.03 1.91
N ILE A 425 20.45 -12.38 2.44
CA ILE A 425 21.43 -11.46 2.98
C ILE A 425 22.61 -11.34 2.00
N GLN A 426 23.08 -10.12 1.75
CA GLN A 426 24.30 -9.90 0.99
C GLN A 426 25.50 -10.01 1.93
N LEU A 427 26.43 -10.87 1.61
CA LEU A 427 27.66 -11.10 2.37
C LEU A 427 28.87 -10.73 1.52
N GLU A 428 29.85 -10.06 2.14
CA GLU A 428 31.12 -9.75 1.53
C GLU A 428 32.09 -10.92 1.75
N ASN A 429 32.78 -11.33 0.70
CA ASN A 429 33.82 -12.32 0.74
C ASN A 429 35.18 -11.68 1.07
N PRO A 430 36.19 -12.46 1.52
CA PRO A 430 37.53 -11.93 1.83
C PRO A 430 38.25 -11.27 0.65
N ASP A 431 37.84 -11.56 -0.58
CA ASP A 431 38.37 -10.97 -1.81
C ASP A 431 37.65 -9.67 -2.23
N GLY A 432 36.68 -9.20 -1.43
CA GLY A 432 35.87 -8.02 -1.71
C GLY A 432 34.68 -8.25 -2.65
N SER A 433 34.48 -9.47 -3.13
CA SER A 433 33.28 -9.82 -3.90
C SER A 433 32.08 -10.03 -2.97
N TYR A 434 30.86 -9.98 -3.55
CA TYR A 434 29.64 -10.22 -2.79
C TYR A 434 28.94 -11.50 -3.22
N ARG A 435 28.31 -12.17 -2.24
CA ARG A 435 27.42 -13.30 -2.49
C ARG A 435 26.08 -13.08 -1.79
N MET A 436 25.04 -13.67 -2.34
CA MET A 436 23.72 -13.70 -1.72
C MET A 436 23.53 -15.04 -1.00
N GLU A 437 23.14 -14.98 0.26
CA GLU A 437 22.85 -16.17 1.06
C GLU A 437 21.38 -16.13 1.49
N LYS A 438 20.64 -17.20 1.19
CA LYS A 438 19.23 -17.29 1.56
C LYS A 438 19.08 -17.51 3.06
N ILE A 439 18.24 -16.69 3.70
CA ILE A 439 17.94 -16.77 5.13
C ILE A 439 16.52 -17.22 5.43
N ILE A 440 15.54 -16.88 4.57
CA ILE A 440 14.13 -17.26 4.73
C ILE A 440 13.63 -17.83 3.39
N ASP A 441 12.89 -18.92 3.44
CA ASP A 441 12.20 -19.47 2.27
C ASP A 441 10.82 -18.80 2.04
N SER A 442 10.27 -18.95 0.85
CA SER A 442 8.87 -18.63 0.58
C SER A 442 7.95 -19.69 1.19
N GLN A 443 6.71 -19.30 1.50
CA GLN A 443 5.66 -20.16 2.09
C GLN A 443 5.94 -20.65 3.52
N GLU A 444 6.86 -20.03 4.24
CA GLU A 444 7.05 -20.28 5.68
C GLU A 444 5.94 -19.60 6.48
N VAL A 445 5.40 -20.32 7.47
CA VAL A 445 4.33 -19.82 8.34
C VAL A 445 4.87 -18.78 9.34
N LEU A 446 4.15 -17.68 9.51
CA LEU A 446 4.49 -16.60 10.43
C LEU A 446 3.72 -16.71 11.76
N PRO A 447 4.29 -16.26 12.88
CA PRO A 447 5.61 -15.63 13.03
C PRO A 447 6.77 -16.63 12.92
N LEU A 448 7.93 -16.16 12.48
CA LEU A 448 9.10 -16.99 12.21
C LEU A 448 10.37 -16.42 12.87
N GLU A 449 11.11 -17.25 13.57
CA GLU A 449 12.42 -16.91 14.11
C GLU A 449 13.51 -17.78 13.47
N ILE A 450 14.52 -17.13 12.90
CA ILE A 450 15.63 -17.81 12.22
C ILE A 450 16.95 -17.36 12.80
N ASN A 451 17.76 -18.35 13.17
CA ASN A 451 19.10 -18.14 13.69
C ASN A 451 20.15 -18.45 12.61
N ARG A 452 21.09 -17.52 12.39
CA ARG A 452 22.21 -17.66 11.45
C ARG A 452 23.52 -17.26 12.13
N LYS A 453 24.61 -17.90 11.71
CA LYS A 453 25.96 -17.61 12.20
C LYS A 453 26.76 -16.96 11.09
N PHE A 454 27.30 -15.78 11.37
CA PHE A 454 28.22 -15.07 10.48
C PHE A 454 29.53 -14.78 11.23
N ARG A 455 30.54 -14.26 10.51
CA ARG A 455 31.85 -13.98 11.07
C ARG A 455 32.34 -12.60 10.65
N THR A 456 33.10 -11.95 11.52
CA THR A 456 33.81 -10.72 11.17
C THR A 456 34.85 -10.99 10.10
N ILE A 457 35.02 -10.05 9.16
CA ILE A 457 35.95 -10.20 8.02
C ILE A 457 37.34 -9.71 8.38
N VAL A 458 37.41 -8.61 9.15
CA VAL A 458 38.67 -7.95 9.52
C VAL A 458 38.85 -7.88 11.03
N ASN A 459 40.12 -7.71 11.47
CA ASN A 459 40.43 -7.46 12.87
C ASN A 459 39.84 -6.12 13.34
N SER A 460 39.26 -6.12 14.55
CA SER A 460 38.68 -4.92 15.17
C SER A 460 37.61 -4.26 14.32
N GLN A 461 36.83 -5.06 13.58
CA GLN A 461 35.68 -4.57 12.83
C GLN A 461 34.70 -3.89 13.78
N LYS A 462 34.40 -2.61 13.51
CA LYS A 462 33.58 -1.77 14.40
C LYS A 462 32.15 -1.62 13.92
N ILE A 463 31.94 -1.78 12.61
CA ILE A 463 30.62 -1.61 11.99
C ILE A 463 30.36 -2.86 11.15
N VAL A 464 29.14 -3.35 11.24
CA VAL A 464 28.62 -4.40 10.35
C VAL A 464 27.36 -3.87 9.71
N GLU A 465 27.37 -3.79 8.39
CA GLU A 465 26.20 -3.46 7.59
C GLU A 465 25.49 -4.75 7.18
N ILE A 466 24.17 -4.73 7.28
CA ILE A 466 23.29 -5.81 6.84
C ILE A 466 22.45 -5.29 5.70
N LYS A 467 22.51 -5.94 4.55
CA LYS A 467 21.65 -5.66 3.39
C LYS A 467 20.81 -6.88 3.11
N LEU A 468 19.49 -6.71 3.14
CA LEU A 468 18.52 -7.76 2.89
C LEU A 468 17.82 -7.54 1.55
N PHE A 469 17.58 -8.63 0.86
CA PHE A 469 17.01 -8.65 -0.47
C PHE A 469 15.90 -9.70 -0.55
N SER A 470 14.90 -9.44 -1.38
CA SER A 470 13.94 -10.46 -1.85
C SER A 470 14.30 -10.93 -3.26
N ASP A 471 13.83 -12.10 -3.63
CA ASP A 471 13.82 -12.53 -5.02
C ASP A 471 12.83 -11.71 -5.85
N LYS A 472 13.08 -11.64 -7.16
CA LYS A 472 12.16 -11.06 -8.15
C LYS A 472 11.55 -12.15 -9.01
N GLU A 473 10.29 -11.98 -9.42
CA GLU A 473 9.62 -12.90 -10.33
C GLU A 473 10.36 -13.13 -11.66
N ASN A 474 11.03 -12.09 -12.16
CA ASN A 474 11.82 -12.15 -13.41
C ASN A 474 13.27 -12.59 -13.21
N GLY A 475 13.59 -13.12 -12.03
CA GLY A 475 14.96 -13.44 -11.63
C GLY A 475 15.73 -12.23 -11.10
N GLY A 476 16.77 -12.50 -10.30
CA GLY A 476 17.54 -11.46 -9.62
C GLY A 476 17.00 -11.09 -8.24
N TYR A 477 17.51 -9.98 -7.70
CA TYR A 477 17.24 -9.57 -6.32
C TYR A 477 16.76 -8.13 -6.25
N GLU A 478 15.84 -7.85 -5.31
CA GLU A 478 15.41 -6.51 -4.96
C GLU A 478 15.80 -6.20 -3.52
N LYS A 479 16.42 -5.04 -3.28
CA LYS A 479 16.79 -4.63 -1.93
C LYS A 479 15.54 -4.31 -1.11
N MET A 480 15.33 -5.09 -0.05
CA MET A 480 14.23 -4.88 0.90
C MET A 480 14.58 -3.78 1.90
N THR A 481 15.69 -3.95 2.60
CA THR A 481 16.11 -3.04 3.67
C THR A 481 17.60 -3.18 3.94
N SER A 482 18.17 -2.23 4.67
CA SER A 482 19.49 -2.35 5.25
C SER A 482 19.48 -1.79 6.68
N GLY A 483 20.44 -2.25 7.46
CA GLY A 483 20.70 -1.77 8.79
C GLY A 483 22.15 -2.01 9.16
N PHE A 484 22.59 -1.43 10.25
CA PHE A 484 23.92 -1.71 10.76
C PHE A 484 23.92 -1.72 12.29
N PHE A 485 24.97 -2.31 12.83
CA PHE A 485 25.26 -2.26 14.25
C PHE A 485 26.75 -2.04 14.48
N THR A 486 27.07 -1.53 15.68
CA THR A 486 28.43 -1.26 16.07
C THR A 486 28.96 -2.34 17.01
N ILE A 487 30.18 -2.79 16.77
CA ILE A 487 30.88 -3.72 17.66
C ILE A 487 31.82 -2.90 18.57
N SER A 488 31.48 -2.83 19.85
CA SER A 488 32.32 -2.14 20.83
C SER A 488 33.62 -2.90 21.13
N ASP A 489 33.59 -4.20 21.00
CA ASP A 489 34.71 -5.08 21.31
C ASP A 489 35.79 -5.08 20.23
N ASN A 490 37.04 -5.26 20.61
CA ASN A 490 38.12 -5.50 19.67
C ASN A 490 38.18 -7.00 19.34
N LEU A 491 37.39 -7.40 18.36
CA LEU A 491 37.32 -8.78 17.90
C LEU A 491 38.41 -9.06 16.84
N PRO A 492 39.06 -10.21 16.89
CA PRO A 492 39.87 -10.68 15.77
C PRO A 492 38.98 -10.99 14.56
N ALA A 493 39.55 -10.98 13.36
CA ALA A 493 38.89 -11.53 12.18
C ALA A 493 38.39 -12.95 12.44
N MET A 494 37.32 -13.35 11.73
CA MET A 494 36.67 -14.66 11.88
C MET A 494 36.03 -14.91 13.27
N SER A 495 35.73 -13.85 14.04
CA SER A 495 34.95 -13.95 15.28
C SER A 495 33.47 -14.21 14.97
N ASP A 496 32.89 -15.15 15.70
CA ASP A 496 31.51 -15.59 15.51
C ASP A 496 30.49 -14.53 16.00
N LEU A 497 29.52 -14.26 15.17
CA LEU A 497 28.35 -13.41 15.41
C LEU A 497 27.08 -14.24 15.17
N ASN A 498 26.23 -14.36 16.17
CA ASN A 498 24.94 -15.04 16.02
C ASN A 498 23.85 -14.02 15.76
N PHE A 499 23.20 -14.15 14.61
CA PHE A 499 22.06 -13.33 14.21
C PHE A 499 20.77 -14.09 14.44
N THR A 500 19.80 -13.40 15.00
CA THR A 500 18.41 -13.86 15.08
C THR A 500 17.56 -12.91 14.25
N PHE A 501 16.95 -13.42 13.20
CA PHE A 501 15.97 -12.72 12.37
C PHE A 501 14.58 -13.14 12.83
N ASN A 502 13.73 -12.17 13.15
CA ASN A 502 12.33 -12.39 13.49
C ASN A 502 11.44 -11.72 12.44
N LEU A 503 10.54 -12.48 11.89
CA LEU A 503 9.48 -12.00 11.02
C LEU A 503 8.16 -12.16 11.76
N ASP A 504 7.51 -11.05 12.08
CA ASP A 504 6.24 -11.08 12.81
C ASP A 504 5.07 -11.46 11.90
N GLU A 505 3.89 -11.58 12.47
CA GLU A 505 2.66 -11.92 11.75
C GLU A 505 2.23 -10.87 10.72
N ASN A 506 2.79 -9.66 10.78
CA ASN A 506 2.59 -8.59 9.81
C ASN A 506 3.70 -8.55 8.75
N GLU A 507 4.53 -9.61 8.68
CA GLU A 507 5.73 -9.68 7.85
C GLU A 507 6.76 -8.57 8.19
N THR A 508 6.75 -8.02 9.40
CA THR A 508 7.74 -7.03 9.81
C THR A 508 9.02 -7.74 10.25
N LEU A 509 10.09 -7.49 9.51
CA LEU A 509 11.39 -8.09 9.77
C LEU A 509 12.16 -7.28 10.84
N SER A 510 12.66 -7.96 11.85
CA SER A 510 13.61 -7.42 12.83
C SER A 510 14.81 -8.34 12.96
N ALA A 511 15.94 -7.81 13.40
CA ALA A 511 17.15 -8.60 13.57
C ALA A 511 17.85 -8.25 14.90
N LYS A 512 18.40 -9.27 15.54
CA LYS A 512 19.26 -9.15 16.72
C LYS A 512 20.59 -9.82 16.44
N VAL A 513 21.66 -9.27 16.99
CA VAL A 513 23.00 -9.87 16.91
C VAL A 513 23.56 -10.11 18.31
N LYS A 514 24.11 -11.29 18.51
CA LYS A 514 24.86 -11.64 19.70
C LYS A 514 26.33 -11.84 19.35
N VAL A 515 27.18 -11.01 19.93
CA VAL A 515 28.63 -11.20 19.86
C VAL A 515 28.99 -12.38 20.77
N VAL A 516 29.38 -13.50 20.19
CA VAL A 516 29.56 -14.76 20.97
C VAL A 516 30.60 -14.59 22.05
N ARG A 517 31.71 -13.88 21.79
CA ARG A 517 32.83 -13.71 22.74
C ARG A 517 32.47 -12.91 23.99
N SER A 518 31.71 -11.83 23.87
CA SER A 518 31.32 -10.98 25.00
C SER A 518 29.92 -11.31 25.55
N GLY A 519 29.12 -12.06 24.82
CA GLY A 519 27.75 -12.34 25.17
C GLY A 519 26.80 -11.14 24.96
N LYS A 520 27.31 -10.00 24.51
CA LYS A 520 26.51 -8.79 24.27
C LYS A 520 25.51 -9.03 23.15
N ILE A 521 24.28 -8.63 23.39
CA ILE A 521 23.18 -8.66 22.39
C ILE A 521 22.85 -7.23 22.03
N GLU A 522 22.78 -6.95 20.73
CA GLU A 522 22.31 -5.68 20.18
C GLU A 522 21.16 -5.94 19.22
N GLU A 523 20.15 -5.10 19.28
CA GLU A 523 19.04 -5.09 18.36
C GLU A 523 19.43 -4.25 17.15
N ILE A 524 19.18 -4.80 15.95
CA ILE A 524 19.48 -4.13 14.70
C ILE A 524 18.17 -3.55 14.19
N HIS A 525 18.10 -2.24 14.18
CA HIS A 525 16.97 -1.57 13.57
C HIS A 525 17.17 -1.55 12.06
N LEU A 526 16.44 -2.41 11.37
CA LEU A 526 16.39 -2.40 9.91
C LEU A 526 15.61 -1.16 9.47
N GLY A 527 16.15 -0.39 8.52
CA GLY A 527 15.56 0.87 8.07
C GLY A 527 14.12 0.68 7.60
N ARG A 528 13.19 1.32 8.28
CA ARG A 528 11.76 1.27 7.96
C ARG A 528 11.38 2.46 7.10
N GLY A 529 11.52 2.29 5.79
CA GLY A 529 11.10 3.32 4.85
C GLY A 529 12.06 4.52 4.73
N ARG A 530 11.95 5.23 3.64
CA ARG A 530 12.46 6.57 3.35
C ARG A 530 13.90 6.94 3.77
N ASN A 531 14.87 6.76 2.89
CA ASN A 531 16.23 7.32 2.96
C ASN A 531 17.16 6.84 4.08
N ASP A 532 16.65 6.16 5.09
CA ASP A 532 17.45 5.76 6.25
C ASP A 532 18.65 4.91 5.83
N SER A 533 18.46 4.03 4.85
CA SER A 533 19.52 3.08 4.45
C SER A 533 20.69 3.71 3.70
N SER A 534 20.47 4.75 2.91
CA SER A 534 21.56 5.37 2.14
C SER A 534 22.31 6.43 2.95
N CYS A 535 21.60 7.24 3.74
CA CYS A 535 22.23 8.12 4.72
C CYS A 535 23.04 7.33 5.74
N LEU A 536 22.51 6.18 6.17
CA LEU A 536 23.20 5.29 7.08
C LEU A 536 24.41 4.61 6.39
N SER A 537 24.30 4.28 5.09
CA SER A 537 25.43 3.75 4.30
C SER A 537 26.53 4.81 4.09
N GLU A 538 26.18 6.05 3.76
CA GLU A 538 27.14 7.16 3.67
C GLU A 538 27.78 7.47 5.03
N LEU A 539 26.99 7.42 6.10
CA LEU A 539 27.48 7.60 7.46
C LEU A 539 28.43 6.47 7.85
N SER A 540 28.09 5.22 7.51
CA SER A 540 28.94 4.04 7.72
C SER A 540 30.27 4.19 6.99
N GLN A 541 30.25 4.61 5.73
CA GLN A 541 31.47 4.83 4.95
C GLN A 541 32.34 5.94 5.57
N LYS A 542 31.76 7.06 5.97
CA LYS A 542 32.48 8.14 6.66
C LYS A 542 33.06 7.70 8.00
N VAL A 543 32.37 6.84 8.73
CA VAL A 543 32.87 6.25 9.96
C VAL A 543 34.05 5.33 9.70
N GLU A 544 33.98 4.47 8.70
CA GLU A 544 35.09 3.60 8.31
C GLU A 544 36.32 4.39 7.87
N GLU A 545 36.15 5.40 7.01
CA GLU A 545 37.21 6.32 6.60
C GLU A 545 37.85 7.03 7.79
N THR A 546 37.04 7.46 8.78
CA THR A 546 37.55 8.11 10.00
C THR A 546 38.30 7.14 10.90
N LEU A 547 37.82 5.91 11.03
CA LEU A 547 38.46 4.87 11.86
C LEU A 547 39.81 4.42 11.31
N VAL A 548 39.96 4.37 9.99
CA VAL A 548 41.21 4.00 9.31
C VAL A 548 42.22 5.14 9.30
N ASN A 549 41.77 6.39 9.48
CA ASN A 549 42.65 7.56 9.46
C ASN A 549 43.62 7.56 10.67
N LYS A 550 44.90 7.32 10.39
CA LYS A 550 45.97 7.27 11.40
C LYS A 550 46.31 8.65 12.04
N GLN A 551 45.81 9.74 11.47
CA GLN A 551 46.03 11.09 11.98
C GLN A 551 45.06 11.49 13.10
N ILE A 552 44.00 10.71 13.32
CA ILE A 552 42.99 10.97 14.33
C ILE A 552 43.30 10.12 15.57
N SER A 553 43.40 10.78 16.74
CA SER A 553 43.66 10.05 18.00
C SER A 553 42.49 9.15 18.39
N ASP A 554 42.77 8.04 19.07
CA ASP A 554 41.76 7.05 19.47
C ASP A 554 40.66 7.65 20.36
N VAL A 555 40.99 8.66 21.18
CA VAL A 555 40.00 9.38 21.99
C VAL A 555 39.01 10.15 21.09
N LYS A 556 39.50 10.83 20.05
CA LYS A 556 38.61 11.52 19.08
C LYS A 556 37.77 10.56 18.27
N LYS A 557 38.33 9.40 17.89
CA LYS A 557 37.57 8.33 17.22
C LYS A 557 36.45 7.81 18.10
N ALA A 558 36.72 7.55 19.37
CA ALA A 558 35.71 7.08 20.33
C ALA A 558 34.59 8.11 20.54
N THR A 559 34.93 9.39 20.65
CA THR A 559 33.94 10.48 20.77
C THR A 559 33.06 10.56 19.53
N PHE A 560 33.66 10.50 18.36
CA PHE A 560 32.95 10.51 17.07
C PHE A 560 31.99 9.34 16.92
N ILE A 561 32.43 8.12 17.29
CA ILE A 561 31.55 6.92 17.27
C ILE A 561 30.37 7.08 18.23
N ALA A 562 30.59 7.64 19.42
CA ALA A 562 29.54 7.87 20.40
C ALA A 562 28.51 8.92 19.93
N GLU A 563 28.95 9.96 19.22
CA GLU A 563 28.05 10.95 18.61
C GLU A 563 27.24 10.34 17.48
N ILE A 564 27.86 9.56 16.60
CA ILE A 564 27.16 8.85 15.53
C ILE A 564 26.14 7.87 16.09
N GLN A 565 26.50 7.13 17.16
CA GLN A 565 25.54 6.21 17.78
C GLN A 565 24.30 6.95 18.28
N LYS A 566 24.46 8.15 18.88
CA LYS A 566 23.32 8.97 19.30
C LYS A 566 22.45 9.41 18.11
N ILE A 567 23.09 9.76 16.99
CA ILE A 567 22.35 10.14 15.76
C ILE A 567 21.57 8.93 15.24
N ILE A 568 22.19 7.75 15.19
CA ILE A 568 21.54 6.50 14.79
C ILE A 568 20.34 6.20 15.70
N ASP A 569 20.54 6.30 17.02
CA ASP A 569 19.47 6.06 17.99
C ASP A 569 18.31 7.05 17.84
N GLN A 570 18.61 8.31 17.50
CA GLN A 570 17.59 9.33 17.21
C GLN A 570 16.85 9.04 15.89
N ILE A 571 17.56 8.65 14.83
CA ILE A 571 16.97 8.28 13.55
C ILE A 571 16.06 7.06 13.74
N ASN A 572 16.50 6.06 14.48
CA ASN A 572 15.73 4.86 14.78
C ASN A 572 14.46 5.16 15.59
N LYS A 573 14.54 6.11 16.53
CA LYS A 573 13.42 6.48 17.40
C LYS A 573 12.40 7.40 16.74
N ASN A 574 12.84 8.33 15.90
CA ASN A 574 12.02 9.44 15.40
C ASN A 574 11.88 9.46 13.87
N GLY A 575 12.52 8.53 13.17
CA GLY A 575 12.72 8.61 11.73
C GLY A 575 13.73 9.71 11.33
N PHE A 576 14.16 9.70 10.07
CA PHE A 576 15.07 10.71 9.54
C PHE A 576 14.38 12.08 9.49
N SER A 577 14.98 13.07 10.15
CA SER A 577 14.57 14.47 10.06
C SER A 577 15.73 15.30 9.50
N PRO A 578 15.49 16.24 8.56
CA PRO A 578 16.54 17.13 8.04
C PRO A 578 17.26 17.97 9.11
N THR A 579 16.68 18.08 10.31
CA THR A 579 17.27 18.78 11.45
C THR A 579 18.24 17.94 12.27
N VAL A 580 18.41 16.66 11.96
CA VAL A 580 19.34 15.75 12.62
C VAL A 580 20.62 15.51 11.79
N GLY A 581 20.68 16.10 10.58
CA GLY A 581 21.84 16.04 9.68
C GLY A 581 22.89 17.08 9.97
#